data_1d26c0483223eb27c499c1c00a4895aa
#
_entry.id   1d26c0483223eb27c499c1c00a4895aa
#
_cell.length_a   1.000
_cell.length_b   1.000
_cell.length_c   1.000
_cell.angle_alpha   90.00
_cell.angle_beta   90.00
_cell.angle_gamma   90.00
#
_symmetry.space_group_name_H-M   'P 1'
#
loop_
_entity.id
_entity.type
_entity.pdbx_description
1 polymer ?
#
loop_
_entity_poly.entity_id
_entity_poly.type
_entity_poly.pdbx_seq_one_letter_code
_entity_poly.pdbx_strand_id
1 'polypeptide(L)'
;MCSSDLTVLRYDLNIVNGIRNVAKEHKITDIVIGLRTQKDISDTFLGKLTQEVLSKCATTTLAYRPMQPMSTVKRYIVVIPENAEKEVGFPYWLISIWNLAKNVGTKIVFYGTPAVLDILHLVQSKHLILAEFKEFTDWSNFKEVATATQDNDALILVMSRPNCPSYSRHMEYVPNYINKYFNSINCILVYPVQLGMDEDMSAFRSISMINYIEGMDGLVQVLGKLFRKNK
;
A
#
# COMPACT_ATOMS: atom_id res chain seq x y z
N MET A 1 -24.10 5.36 0.91
CA MET A 1 -24.10 3.89 1.02
C MET A 1 -23.64 3.53 2.42
N CYS A 2 -24.49 2.90 3.24
CA CYS A 2 -24.06 2.40 4.54
C CYS A 2 -23.07 1.26 4.30
N SER A 3 -21.84 1.42 4.83
CA SER A 3 -20.91 0.31 4.98
C SER A 3 -21.56 -0.68 5.95
N SER A 4 -21.90 -1.88 5.50
CA SER A 4 -22.29 -2.94 6.41
C SER A 4 -21.01 -3.57 6.95
N ASP A 5 -20.68 -3.28 8.21
CA ASP A 5 -19.62 -3.99 8.90
C ASP A 5 -20.05 -5.44 9.10
N LEU A 6 -19.44 -6.36 8.35
CA LEU A 6 -19.69 -7.79 8.47
C LEU A 6 -18.67 -8.40 9.42
N THR A 7 -19.12 -8.89 10.58
CA THR A 7 -18.28 -9.68 11.47
C THR A 7 -18.36 -11.15 11.05
N VAL A 8 -17.22 -11.74 10.70
CA VAL A 8 -17.12 -13.16 10.36
C VAL A 8 -16.47 -13.92 11.52
N LEU A 9 -17.18 -14.88 12.09
CA LEU A 9 -16.64 -15.81 13.08
C LEU A 9 -16.29 -17.13 12.39
N ARG A 10 -15.06 -17.59 12.61
CA ARG A 10 -14.55 -18.81 11.96
C ARG A 10 -13.66 -19.58 12.92
N TYR A 11 -13.73 -20.92 12.82
CA TYR A 11 -12.83 -21.84 13.53
C TYR A 11 -11.85 -22.44 12.53
N ASP A 12 -10.57 -22.12 12.68
CA ASP A 12 -9.47 -22.67 11.91
C ASP A 12 -8.33 -23.13 12.84
N LEU A 13 -7.58 -24.14 12.44
CA LEU A 13 -6.42 -24.65 13.20
C LEU A 13 -5.29 -23.61 13.29
N ASN A 14 -5.24 -22.68 12.36
CA ASN A 14 -4.23 -21.63 12.28
C ASN A 14 -4.89 -20.30 11.85
N ILE A 15 -4.62 -19.24 12.59
CA ILE A 15 -5.18 -17.89 12.35
C ILE A 15 -4.91 -17.43 10.91
N VAL A 16 -3.69 -17.63 10.40
CA VAL A 16 -3.31 -17.15 9.05
C VAL A 16 -4.06 -17.92 7.96
N ASN A 17 -4.28 -19.22 8.14
CA ASN A 17 -5.09 -20.01 7.23
C ASN A 17 -6.56 -19.54 7.26
N GLY A 18 -7.07 -19.19 8.44
CA GLY A 18 -8.40 -18.59 8.59
C GLY A 18 -8.52 -17.29 7.82
N ILE A 19 -7.56 -16.36 7.98
CA ILE A 19 -7.50 -15.10 7.23
C ILE A 19 -7.47 -15.36 5.73
N ARG A 20 -6.59 -16.27 5.26
CA ARG A 20 -6.48 -16.64 3.84
C ARG A 20 -7.79 -17.19 3.28
N ASN A 21 -8.43 -18.09 4.00
CA ASN A 21 -9.68 -18.69 3.58
C ASN A 21 -10.81 -17.65 3.49
N VAL A 22 -10.94 -16.78 4.51
CA VAL A 22 -11.90 -15.67 4.48
C VAL A 22 -11.63 -14.72 3.31
N ALA A 23 -10.36 -14.37 3.08
CA ALA A 23 -9.98 -13.51 1.96
C ALA A 23 -10.40 -14.11 0.61
N LYS A 24 -10.24 -15.43 0.44
CA LYS A 24 -10.69 -16.15 -0.77
C LYS A 24 -12.22 -16.23 -0.89
N GLU A 25 -12.89 -16.68 0.15
CA GLU A 25 -14.35 -16.91 0.16
C GLU A 25 -15.13 -15.63 -0.08
N HIS A 26 -14.68 -14.53 0.52
CA HIS A 26 -15.33 -13.21 0.41
C HIS A 26 -14.71 -12.31 -0.67
N LYS A 27 -13.73 -12.81 -1.43
CA LYS A 27 -13.02 -12.04 -2.50
C LYS A 27 -12.49 -10.70 -1.97
N ILE A 28 -11.83 -10.74 -0.81
CA ILE A 28 -11.26 -9.56 -0.17
C ILE A 28 -10.13 -9.00 -1.03
N THR A 29 -10.15 -7.70 -1.28
CA THR A 29 -9.14 -6.99 -2.08
C THR A 29 -7.97 -6.51 -1.25
N ASP A 30 -8.23 -6.11 0.00
CA ASP A 30 -7.24 -5.52 0.88
C ASP A 30 -7.36 -6.09 2.30
N ILE A 31 -6.23 -6.41 2.91
CA ILE A 31 -6.13 -6.85 4.30
C ILE A 31 -5.47 -5.73 5.09
N VAL A 32 -6.09 -5.27 6.18
CA VAL A 32 -5.49 -4.30 7.10
C VAL A 32 -5.11 -4.98 8.40
N ILE A 33 -3.83 -4.86 8.78
CA ILE A 33 -3.29 -5.44 10.01
C ILE A 33 -2.62 -4.35 10.84
N GLY A 34 -2.90 -4.33 12.14
CA GLY A 34 -2.22 -3.40 13.06
C GLY A 34 -0.75 -3.75 13.24
N LEU A 35 0.14 -2.76 13.09
CA LEU A 35 1.54 -2.88 13.51
C LEU A 35 1.62 -2.67 15.03
N ARG A 36 2.27 -3.60 15.72
CA ARG A 36 2.58 -3.43 17.14
C ARG A 36 3.72 -2.44 17.33
N THR A 37 3.61 -1.59 18.33
CA THR A 37 4.75 -0.83 18.83
C THR A 37 5.68 -1.83 19.51
N GLN A 38 6.92 -1.94 19.04
CA GLN A 38 7.92 -2.84 19.62
C GLN A 38 8.14 -2.50 21.10
N LYS A 39 7.88 -3.47 21.97
CA LYS A 39 8.28 -3.39 23.40
C LYS A 39 9.37 -4.39 23.75
N ASP A 40 9.56 -5.44 22.94
CA ASP A 40 10.51 -6.51 23.22
C ASP A 40 11.53 -6.71 22.10
N ILE A 41 12.78 -6.97 22.50
CA ILE A 41 13.96 -7.15 21.62
C ILE A 41 13.83 -8.37 20.69
N SER A 42 12.92 -9.30 21.01
CA SER A 42 12.70 -10.54 20.25
C SER A 42 11.64 -10.44 19.17
N ASP A 43 10.84 -9.35 19.14
CA ASP A 43 9.76 -9.20 18.16
C ASP A 43 10.25 -8.57 16.86
N THR A 44 9.97 -9.24 15.76
CA THR A 44 10.15 -8.64 14.44
C THR A 44 9.22 -7.43 14.30
N PHE A 45 9.67 -6.36 13.67
CA PHE A 45 8.92 -5.11 13.49
C PHE A 45 7.49 -5.33 12.95
N LEU A 46 7.32 -6.23 12.00
CA LEU A 46 6.01 -6.58 11.45
C LEU A 46 5.20 -7.51 12.37
N GLY A 47 5.86 -8.17 13.32
CA GLY A 47 5.27 -9.24 14.09
C GLY A 47 5.08 -10.54 13.27
N LYS A 48 5.11 -11.67 13.97
CA LYS A 48 5.01 -13.01 13.36
C LYS A 48 3.74 -13.17 12.49
N LEU A 49 2.60 -12.71 13.00
CA LEU A 49 1.32 -12.82 12.28
C LEU A 49 1.36 -12.10 10.92
N THR A 50 1.84 -10.85 10.89
CA THR A 50 1.92 -10.07 9.65
C THR A 50 2.86 -10.72 8.65
N GLN A 51 4.02 -11.21 9.10
CA GLN A 51 4.96 -11.92 8.22
C GLN A 51 4.34 -13.19 7.63
N GLU A 52 3.63 -13.98 8.43
CA GLU A 52 2.96 -15.17 7.95
C GLU A 52 1.81 -14.84 6.97
N VAL A 53 1.04 -13.76 7.21
CA VAL A 53 0.02 -13.29 6.28
C VAL A 53 0.66 -12.88 4.96
N LEU A 54 1.74 -12.09 4.99
CA LEU A 54 2.48 -11.67 3.80
C LEU A 54 3.06 -12.85 3.00
N SER A 55 3.41 -13.95 3.68
CA SER A 55 3.94 -15.14 3.00
C SER A 55 2.86 -16.05 2.41
N LYS A 56 1.62 -15.98 2.89
CA LYS A 56 0.54 -16.91 2.50
C LYS A 56 -0.62 -16.25 1.77
N CYS A 57 -0.75 -14.93 1.84
CA CYS A 57 -1.81 -14.18 1.18
C CYS A 57 -1.23 -13.32 0.06
N ALA A 58 -1.72 -13.50 -1.15
CA ALA A 58 -1.33 -12.69 -2.32
C ALA A 58 -1.98 -11.31 -2.31
N THR A 59 -3.04 -11.13 -1.54
CA THR A 59 -3.86 -9.92 -1.41
C THR A 59 -3.02 -8.70 -0.98
N THR A 60 -3.38 -7.51 -1.45
CA THR A 60 -2.78 -6.27 -0.94
C THR A 60 -2.90 -6.21 0.58
N THR A 61 -1.78 -6.01 1.26
CA THR A 61 -1.76 -5.99 2.72
C THR A 61 -1.26 -4.64 3.21
N LEU A 62 -2.05 -4.00 4.06
CA LEU A 62 -1.77 -2.71 4.68
C LEU A 62 -1.40 -2.95 6.15
N ALA A 63 -0.12 -2.78 6.50
CA ALA A 63 0.31 -2.84 7.89
C ALA A 63 0.27 -1.42 8.47
N TYR A 64 -0.66 -1.18 9.41
CA TYR A 64 -1.00 0.16 9.90
C TYR A 64 -0.58 0.37 11.35
N ARG A 65 0.14 1.46 11.60
CA ARG A 65 0.48 1.96 12.94
C ARG A 65 -0.25 3.28 13.20
N PRO A 66 -1.35 3.28 13.94
CA PRO A 66 -2.05 4.50 14.33
C PRO A 66 -1.31 5.26 15.42
N MET A 67 -1.15 6.57 15.24
CA MET A 67 -0.62 7.51 16.24
C MET A 67 -1.62 8.62 16.53
N GLN A 68 -2.48 8.94 15.55
CA GLN A 68 -3.52 9.96 15.65
C GLN A 68 -4.74 9.56 14.81
N PRO A 69 -5.93 10.12 15.07
CA PRO A 69 -7.12 9.85 14.25
C PRO A 69 -6.86 10.20 12.78
N MET A 70 -7.30 9.34 11.85
CA MET A 70 -7.10 9.58 10.40
C MET A 70 -7.75 10.89 9.92
N SER A 71 -8.82 11.34 10.56
CA SER A 71 -9.49 12.62 10.26
C SER A 71 -8.65 13.86 10.55
N THR A 72 -7.58 13.74 11.33
CA THR A 72 -6.65 14.85 11.64
C THR A 72 -5.50 14.95 10.64
N VAL A 73 -5.33 13.96 9.78
CA VAL A 73 -4.26 13.92 8.78
C VAL A 73 -4.50 15.00 7.72
N LYS A 74 -3.47 15.81 7.46
CA LYS A 74 -3.49 16.91 6.47
C LYS A 74 -2.85 16.52 5.16
N ARG A 75 -1.84 15.64 5.20
CA ARG A 75 -1.12 15.18 4.00
C ARG A 75 -0.74 13.72 4.15
N TYR A 76 -0.82 12.99 3.05
CA TYR A 76 -0.18 11.68 2.90
C TYR A 76 1.17 11.85 2.22
N ILE A 77 2.23 11.45 2.90
CA ILE A 77 3.59 11.35 2.34
C ILE A 77 3.76 9.93 1.83
N VAL A 78 3.75 9.76 0.52
CA VAL A 78 3.79 8.43 -0.12
C VAL A 78 5.17 8.22 -0.74
N VAL A 79 5.94 7.27 -0.22
CA VAL A 79 7.26 6.91 -0.76
C VAL A 79 7.14 5.63 -1.57
N ILE A 80 7.58 5.70 -2.82
CA ILE A 80 7.40 4.65 -3.82
C ILE A 80 8.78 4.14 -4.25
N PRO A 81 9.03 2.83 -4.21
CA PRO A 81 10.30 2.27 -4.64
C PRO A 81 10.47 2.33 -6.16
N GLU A 82 11.70 2.26 -6.60
CA GLU A 82 12.04 2.09 -8.02
C GLU A 82 11.39 0.83 -8.60
N ASN A 83 10.97 0.88 -9.84
CA ASN A 83 10.29 -0.20 -10.56
C ASN A 83 8.92 -0.64 -9.97
N ALA A 84 8.33 0.12 -9.06
CA ALA A 84 7.00 -0.19 -8.53
C ALA A 84 5.94 -0.24 -9.62
N GLU A 85 6.09 0.58 -10.67
CA GLU A 85 5.21 0.62 -11.84
C GLU A 85 5.21 -0.68 -12.66
N LYS A 86 6.23 -1.52 -12.48
CA LYS A 86 6.34 -2.83 -13.15
C LYS A 86 5.63 -3.95 -12.39
N GLU A 87 5.18 -3.69 -11.18
CA GLU A 87 4.45 -4.67 -10.39
C GLU A 87 2.96 -4.70 -10.74
N VAL A 88 2.40 -5.90 -10.78
CA VAL A 88 0.97 -6.11 -11.05
C VAL A 88 0.09 -5.40 -10.02
N GLY A 89 0.58 -5.26 -8.80
CA GLY A 89 -0.12 -4.59 -7.71
C GLY A 89 -0.17 -3.06 -7.83
N PHE A 90 0.59 -2.44 -8.72
CA PHE A 90 0.72 -0.98 -8.84
C PHE A 90 -0.63 -0.25 -8.98
N PRO A 91 -1.52 -0.60 -9.94
CA PRO A 91 -2.79 0.09 -10.08
C PRO A 91 -3.70 -0.07 -8.86
N TYR A 92 -3.64 -1.20 -8.17
CA TYR A 92 -4.55 -1.50 -7.06
C TYR A 92 -4.24 -0.66 -5.83
N TRP A 93 -2.97 -0.65 -5.37
CA TRP A 93 -2.61 0.16 -4.22
C TRP A 93 -2.70 1.67 -4.53
N LEU A 94 -2.40 2.08 -5.77
CA LEU A 94 -2.53 3.47 -6.17
C LEU A 94 -3.98 3.96 -6.04
N ILE A 95 -4.94 3.16 -6.52
CA ILE A 95 -6.37 3.44 -6.38
C ILE A 95 -6.77 3.51 -4.91
N SER A 96 -6.30 2.57 -4.08
CA SER A 96 -6.62 2.55 -2.64
C SER A 96 -6.14 3.83 -1.94
N ILE A 97 -4.89 4.25 -2.17
CA ILE A 97 -4.35 5.50 -1.61
C ILE A 97 -5.10 6.72 -2.15
N TRP A 98 -5.42 6.73 -3.43
CA TRP A 98 -6.13 7.83 -4.10
C TRP A 98 -7.52 8.04 -3.50
N ASN A 99 -8.25 6.95 -3.27
CA ASN A 99 -9.56 7.03 -2.63
C ASN A 99 -9.47 7.38 -1.15
N LEU A 100 -8.46 6.89 -0.45
CA LEU A 100 -8.23 7.30 0.94
C LEU A 100 -8.05 8.81 1.02
N ALA A 101 -7.22 9.39 0.18
CA ALA A 101 -7.00 10.84 0.11
C ALA A 101 -8.27 11.62 -0.27
N LYS A 102 -9.00 11.13 -1.27
CA LYS A 102 -10.25 11.76 -1.73
C LYS A 102 -11.33 11.75 -0.64
N ASN A 103 -11.50 10.63 0.06
CA ASN A 103 -12.52 10.49 1.10
C ASN A 103 -12.24 11.35 2.34
N VAL A 104 -10.96 11.55 2.66
CA VAL A 104 -10.53 12.40 3.78
C VAL A 104 -10.39 13.87 3.37
N GLY A 105 -10.33 14.16 2.07
CA GLY A 105 -10.07 15.50 1.55
C GLY A 105 -8.60 15.93 1.74
N THR A 106 -7.67 14.98 1.71
CA THR A 106 -6.27 15.14 2.09
C THR A 106 -5.38 15.23 0.86
N LYS A 107 -4.36 16.09 0.91
CA LYS A 107 -3.33 16.21 -0.12
C LYS A 107 -2.36 15.03 -0.08
N ILE A 108 -1.86 14.61 -1.25
CA ILE A 108 -0.82 13.59 -1.36
C ILE A 108 0.50 14.25 -1.81
N VAL A 109 1.61 13.83 -1.21
CA VAL A 109 2.97 14.16 -1.68
C VAL A 109 3.65 12.86 -2.04
N PHE A 110 3.85 12.62 -3.32
CA PHE A 110 4.53 11.44 -3.84
C PHE A 110 6.03 11.67 -3.91
N TYR A 111 6.79 10.72 -3.36
CA TYR A 111 8.23 10.61 -3.48
C TYR A 111 8.57 9.35 -4.27
N GLY A 112 9.31 9.48 -5.36
CA GLY A 112 9.67 8.33 -6.20
C GLY A 112 10.66 8.68 -7.30
N THR A 113 11.00 7.70 -8.12
CA THR A 113 11.85 7.92 -9.30
C THR A 113 11.11 8.68 -10.39
N PRO A 114 11.83 9.39 -11.30
CA PRO A 114 11.21 10.09 -12.42
C PRO A 114 10.23 9.21 -13.21
N ALA A 115 10.58 7.95 -13.47
CA ALA A 115 9.73 7.01 -14.22
C ALA A 115 8.37 6.77 -13.56
N VAL A 116 8.35 6.59 -12.24
CA VAL A 116 7.10 6.44 -11.47
C VAL A 116 6.32 7.74 -11.46
N LEU A 117 7.01 8.88 -11.23
CA LEU A 117 6.36 10.18 -11.15
C LEU A 117 5.71 10.59 -12.48
N ASP A 118 6.31 10.28 -13.63
CA ASP A 118 5.72 10.54 -14.94
C ASP A 118 4.37 9.82 -15.13
N ILE A 119 4.28 8.58 -14.64
CA ILE A 119 3.02 7.83 -14.66
C ILE A 119 1.99 8.48 -13.74
N LEU A 120 2.38 8.90 -12.55
CA LEU A 120 1.49 9.57 -11.60
C LEU A 120 1.00 10.92 -12.11
N HIS A 121 1.84 11.70 -12.79
CA HIS A 121 1.45 12.93 -13.49
C HIS A 121 0.39 12.66 -14.56
N LEU A 122 0.58 11.60 -15.35
CA LEU A 122 -0.40 11.19 -16.35
C LEU A 122 -1.74 10.80 -15.72
N VAL A 123 -1.72 10.10 -14.58
CA VAL A 123 -2.92 9.76 -13.81
C VAL A 123 -3.59 11.02 -13.28
N GLN A 124 -2.83 11.94 -12.67
CA GLN A 124 -3.36 13.20 -12.14
C GLN A 124 -4.02 14.05 -13.21
N SER A 125 -3.47 14.10 -14.42
CA SER A 125 -4.05 14.88 -15.53
C SER A 125 -5.48 14.45 -15.90
N LYS A 126 -5.87 13.22 -15.55
CA LYS A 126 -7.20 12.65 -15.82
C LYS A 126 -8.10 12.59 -14.60
N HIS A 127 -7.52 12.61 -13.42
CA HIS A 127 -8.24 12.48 -12.14
C HIS A 127 -7.73 13.54 -11.17
N LEU A 128 -8.52 14.60 -10.99
CA LEU A 128 -8.14 15.73 -10.15
C LEU A 128 -7.99 15.30 -8.67
N ILE A 129 -6.75 15.21 -8.21
CA ILE A 129 -6.38 15.16 -6.80
C ILE A 129 -5.35 16.23 -6.51
N LEU A 130 -5.38 16.75 -5.29
CA LEU A 130 -4.33 17.61 -4.78
C LEU A 130 -3.09 16.75 -4.53
N ALA A 131 -2.17 16.70 -5.50
CA ALA A 131 -0.94 15.96 -5.40
C ALA A 131 0.28 16.84 -5.71
N GLU A 132 1.36 16.59 -4.98
CA GLU A 132 2.71 17.09 -5.26
C GLU A 132 3.62 15.90 -5.58
N PHE A 133 4.65 16.14 -6.39
CA PHE A 133 5.59 15.11 -6.82
C PHE A 133 7.01 15.57 -6.51
N LYS A 134 7.80 14.69 -5.88
CA LYS A 134 9.19 14.94 -5.51
C LYS A 134 10.04 13.76 -5.91
N GLU A 135 11.15 14.04 -6.58
CA GLU A 135 12.11 12.98 -6.90
C GLU A 135 12.75 12.43 -5.63
N PHE A 136 12.79 11.13 -5.53
CA PHE A 136 13.43 10.39 -4.44
C PHE A 136 13.92 9.05 -4.96
N THR A 137 15.22 8.90 -5.04
CA THR A 137 15.89 7.70 -5.58
C THR A 137 16.75 6.99 -4.56
N ASP A 138 17.17 7.69 -3.51
CA ASP A 138 18.07 7.15 -2.49
C ASP A 138 17.35 6.79 -1.19
N TRP A 139 16.94 5.55 -1.07
CA TRP A 139 16.31 5.00 0.12
C TRP A 139 17.22 4.98 1.37
N SER A 140 18.53 5.18 1.23
CA SER A 140 19.42 5.37 2.38
C SER A 140 19.25 6.75 3.02
N ASN A 141 18.74 7.73 2.28
CA ASN A 141 18.54 9.12 2.71
C ASN A 141 17.11 9.45 3.17
N PHE A 142 16.47 8.55 3.92
CA PHE A 142 15.13 8.79 4.49
C PHE A 142 15.04 10.05 5.37
N LYS A 143 16.16 10.59 5.81
CA LYS A 143 16.23 11.85 6.54
C LYS A 143 15.65 13.02 5.72
N GLU A 144 15.82 13.00 4.41
CA GLU A 144 15.25 14.02 3.50
C GLU A 144 13.72 14.05 3.58
N VAL A 145 13.07 12.88 3.48
CA VAL A 145 11.62 12.76 3.62
C VAL A 145 11.17 13.19 5.01
N ALA A 146 11.90 12.78 6.05
CA ALA A 146 11.59 13.13 7.44
C ALA A 146 11.63 14.64 7.70
N THR A 147 12.62 15.34 7.13
CA THR A 147 12.76 16.80 7.29
C THR A 147 11.58 17.56 6.66
N ALA A 148 10.97 17.01 5.60
CA ALA A 148 9.81 17.59 4.94
C ALA A 148 8.47 17.22 5.58
N THR A 149 8.48 16.31 6.56
CA THR A 149 7.28 15.80 7.23
C THR A 149 6.86 16.69 8.41
N GLN A 150 5.56 16.84 8.62
CA GLN A 150 4.93 17.63 9.68
C GLN A 150 4.12 16.73 10.62
N ASP A 151 3.80 17.23 11.82
CA ASP A 151 3.09 16.45 12.86
C ASP A 151 1.74 15.89 12.42
N ASN A 152 1.03 16.60 11.53
CA ASN A 152 -0.28 16.16 11.02
C ASN A 152 -0.19 15.41 9.67
N ASP A 153 0.97 14.90 9.31
CA ASP A 153 1.14 14.04 8.14
C ASP A 153 0.91 12.57 8.52
N ALA A 154 0.68 11.76 7.51
CA ALA A 154 0.77 10.31 7.62
C ALA A 154 1.72 9.77 6.55
N LEU A 155 2.62 8.89 6.97
CA LEU A 155 3.57 8.23 6.09
C LEU A 155 2.95 6.98 5.48
N ILE A 156 3.03 6.84 4.18
CA ILE A 156 2.66 5.63 3.44
C ILE A 156 3.92 5.16 2.69
N LEU A 157 4.40 3.97 3.01
CA LEU A 157 5.53 3.37 2.33
C LEU A 157 5.03 2.22 1.45
N VAL A 158 5.23 2.33 0.15
CA VAL A 158 5.00 1.21 -0.76
C VAL A 158 6.18 0.26 -0.63
N MET A 159 5.89 -0.92 -0.11
CA MET A 159 6.87 -1.98 0.13
C MET A 159 6.83 -2.98 -1.02
N SER A 160 7.85 -3.80 -1.10
CA SER A 160 7.90 -4.94 -2.02
C SER A 160 8.28 -6.21 -1.28
N ARG A 161 8.02 -7.34 -1.91
CA ARG A 161 8.40 -8.67 -1.37
C ARG A 161 9.67 -9.15 -2.08
N PRO A 162 10.46 -10.02 -1.44
CA PRO A 162 11.62 -10.61 -2.10
C PRO A 162 11.25 -11.22 -3.47
N ASN A 163 12.14 -11.07 -4.44
CA ASN A 163 11.97 -11.51 -5.83
C ASN A 163 10.99 -10.69 -6.70
N CYS A 164 10.45 -9.58 -6.18
CA CYS A 164 9.66 -8.65 -6.97
C CYS A 164 10.53 -7.54 -7.60
N PRO A 165 10.10 -6.95 -8.74
CA PRO A 165 10.89 -5.94 -9.47
C PRO A 165 11.29 -4.72 -8.66
N SER A 166 10.43 -4.31 -7.72
CA SER A 166 10.66 -3.11 -6.89
C SER A 166 11.33 -3.42 -5.55
N TYR A 167 11.69 -4.68 -5.29
CA TYR A 167 12.35 -5.05 -4.04
C TYR A 167 13.77 -4.45 -3.95
N SER A 168 14.05 -3.83 -2.83
CA SER A 168 15.38 -3.32 -2.48
C SER A 168 15.76 -3.74 -1.06
N ARG A 169 17.04 -4.07 -0.83
CA ARG A 169 17.56 -4.35 0.52
C ARG A 169 17.36 -3.20 1.50
N HIS A 170 17.25 -1.97 1.02
CA HIS A 170 16.96 -0.81 1.87
C HIS A 170 15.62 -0.91 2.58
N MET A 171 14.67 -1.71 2.06
CA MET A 171 13.39 -1.97 2.71
C MET A 171 13.53 -2.71 4.05
N GLU A 172 14.63 -3.47 4.24
CA GLU A 172 14.93 -4.13 5.52
C GLU A 172 15.23 -3.13 6.64
N TYR A 173 15.67 -1.91 6.27
CA TYR A 173 15.97 -0.82 7.22
C TYR A 173 14.77 0.09 7.51
N VAL A 174 13.65 -0.07 6.79
CA VAL A 174 12.42 0.72 6.98
C VAL A 174 11.96 0.75 8.44
N PRO A 175 11.99 -0.36 9.20
CA PRO A 175 11.67 -0.34 10.63
C PRO A 175 12.48 0.66 11.42
N ASN A 176 13.78 0.72 11.16
CA ASN A 176 14.70 1.65 11.84
C ASN A 176 14.38 3.10 11.46
N TYR A 177 14.07 3.37 10.19
CA TYR A 177 13.70 4.71 9.74
C TYR A 177 12.39 5.18 10.37
N ILE A 178 11.37 4.31 10.42
CA ILE A 178 10.08 4.61 11.03
C ILE A 178 10.24 4.93 12.52
N ASN A 179 10.99 4.11 13.24
CA ASN A 179 11.22 4.32 14.68
C ASN A 179 12.06 5.55 14.97
N LYS A 180 13.02 5.87 14.10
CA LYS A 180 13.93 7.00 14.29
C LYS A 180 13.32 8.34 13.89
N TYR A 181 12.56 8.39 12.79
CA TYR A 181 12.17 9.63 12.15
C TYR A 181 10.66 9.88 12.14
N PHE A 182 9.83 8.84 12.26
CA PHE A 182 8.38 8.93 12.06
C PHE A 182 7.57 8.35 13.23
N ASN A 183 8.14 8.35 14.43
CA ASN A 183 7.54 7.71 15.61
C ASN A 183 6.26 8.40 16.11
N SER A 184 6.02 9.66 15.74
CA SER A 184 4.88 10.48 16.20
C SER A 184 3.71 10.53 15.21
N ILE A 185 3.86 10.04 13.99
CA ILE A 185 2.84 10.12 12.95
C ILE A 185 2.30 8.73 12.56
N ASN A 186 1.10 8.72 11.96
CA ASN A 186 0.53 7.51 11.38
C ASN A 186 1.46 6.94 10.32
N CYS A 187 1.63 5.62 10.31
CA CYS A 187 2.43 4.94 9.31
C CYS A 187 1.66 3.76 8.72
N ILE A 188 1.65 3.66 7.39
CA ILE A 188 1.04 2.55 6.64
C ILE A 188 2.12 1.96 5.73
N LEU A 189 2.40 0.67 5.89
CA LEU A 189 3.21 -0.09 4.94
C LEU A 189 2.27 -0.81 3.99
N VAL A 190 2.40 -0.54 2.70
CA VAL A 190 1.56 -1.13 1.66
C VAL A 190 2.36 -2.23 0.97
N TYR A 191 1.95 -3.48 1.13
CA TYR A 191 2.49 -4.62 0.41
C TYR A 191 1.55 -4.97 -0.74
N PRO A 192 1.92 -4.68 -2.00
CA PRO A 192 1.05 -4.90 -3.14
C PRO A 192 0.65 -6.36 -3.34
N VAL A 193 -0.47 -6.58 -4.00
CA VAL A 193 -0.90 -7.89 -4.49
C VAL A 193 0.16 -8.50 -5.41
N GLN A 194 0.32 -9.82 -5.32
CA GLN A 194 1.28 -10.57 -6.15
C GLN A 194 0.60 -11.66 -6.99
N LEU A 195 1.20 -11.96 -8.14
CA LEU A 195 0.85 -13.11 -8.96
C LEU A 195 1.64 -14.35 -8.51
N GLY A 196 1.02 -15.53 -8.60
CA GLY A 196 1.75 -16.80 -8.51
C GLY A 196 1.80 -17.47 -7.14
N MET A 197 1.11 -16.95 -6.13
CA MET A 197 0.89 -17.67 -4.88
C MET A 197 -0.40 -18.51 -4.96
N ASP A 198 -0.41 -19.58 -5.76
CA ASP A 198 -1.50 -20.59 -5.87
C ASP A 198 -2.94 -20.05 -6.03
N GLU A 199 -3.12 -18.81 -6.48
CA GLU A 199 -4.43 -18.18 -6.57
C GLU A 199 -4.75 -17.81 -8.01
N ASP A 200 -5.88 -18.35 -8.46
CA ASP A 200 -6.47 -18.03 -9.77
C ASP A 200 -6.75 -16.50 -9.85
N MET A 201 -6.12 -15.81 -10.81
CA MET A 201 -6.35 -14.40 -11.09
C MET A 201 -7.83 -14.05 -11.34
N SER A 202 -8.66 -15.05 -11.60
CA SER A 202 -10.11 -14.85 -11.74
C SER A 202 -10.75 -14.36 -10.44
N ALA A 203 -10.16 -14.70 -9.27
CA ALA A 203 -10.64 -14.22 -7.98
C ALA A 203 -10.41 -12.71 -7.78
N PHE A 204 -9.37 -12.13 -8.40
CA PHE A 204 -9.10 -10.68 -8.35
C PHE A 204 -9.94 -9.87 -9.33
N ARG A 205 -10.57 -10.51 -10.31
CA ARG A 205 -11.58 -9.90 -11.16
C ARG A 205 -12.98 -9.93 -10.52
N SER A 206 -13.08 -9.65 -9.22
CA SER A 206 -14.40 -9.55 -8.60
C SER A 206 -15.16 -8.39 -9.23
N ILE A 207 -16.46 -8.57 -9.37
CA ILE A 207 -17.40 -7.57 -9.93
C ILE A 207 -17.26 -6.22 -9.18
N SER A 208 -16.97 -6.23 -7.88
CA SER A 208 -16.72 -5.04 -7.09
C SER A 208 -15.42 -4.31 -7.50
N MET A 209 -14.39 -5.04 -7.88
CA MET A 209 -13.15 -4.44 -8.40
C MET A 209 -13.33 -3.92 -9.82
N ILE A 210 -14.08 -4.61 -10.67
CA ILE A 210 -14.41 -4.15 -12.02
C ILE A 210 -15.25 -2.87 -11.92
N ASN A 211 -16.29 -2.83 -11.10
CA ASN A 211 -17.12 -1.64 -10.90
C ASN A 211 -16.34 -0.48 -10.26
N TYR A 212 -15.37 -0.79 -9.39
CA TYR A 212 -14.49 0.19 -8.77
C TYR A 212 -13.46 0.74 -9.76
N ILE A 213 -12.97 -0.10 -10.65
CA ILE A 213 -12.06 0.23 -11.74
C ILE A 213 -12.83 0.94 -12.88
N GLU A 214 -14.04 0.53 -13.21
CA GLU A 214 -14.92 1.18 -14.19
C GLU A 214 -15.31 2.60 -13.76
N GLY A 215 -15.48 2.85 -12.45
CA GLY A 215 -15.60 4.21 -11.92
C GLY A 215 -14.33 5.07 -12.08
N MET A 216 -13.21 4.46 -12.45
CA MET A 216 -11.92 5.09 -12.77
C MET A 216 -11.42 4.70 -14.18
N ASP A 217 -12.33 4.62 -15.16
CA ASP A 217 -12.10 4.17 -16.54
C ASP A 217 -10.83 4.72 -17.21
N GLY A 218 -10.45 5.96 -16.87
CA GLY A 218 -9.24 6.58 -17.37
C GLY A 218 -7.94 5.96 -16.84
N LEU A 219 -7.91 5.50 -15.58
CA LEU A 219 -6.70 4.98 -14.92
C LEU A 219 -6.34 3.60 -15.46
N VAL A 220 -7.34 2.75 -15.64
CA VAL A 220 -7.16 1.40 -16.21
C VAL A 220 -6.73 1.46 -17.67
N GLN A 221 -7.30 2.37 -18.46
CA GLN A 221 -6.88 2.54 -19.87
C GLN A 221 -5.45 3.05 -19.99
N VAL A 222 -5.01 3.96 -19.10
CA VAL A 222 -3.64 4.48 -19.08
C VAL A 222 -2.68 3.40 -18.67
N LEU A 223 -2.96 2.72 -17.57
CA LEU A 223 -2.11 1.64 -17.05
C LEU A 223 -2.12 0.44 -18.01
N GLY A 224 -3.25 0.07 -18.57
CA GLY A 224 -3.36 -0.99 -19.58
C GLY A 224 -2.56 -0.70 -20.87
N LYS A 225 -2.43 0.56 -21.29
CA LYS A 225 -1.58 0.96 -22.42
C LYS A 225 -0.09 0.91 -22.09
N LEU A 226 0.28 1.28 -20.86
CA LEU A 226 1.67 1.21 -20.38
C LEU A 226 2.16 -0.24 -20.28
N PHE A 227 1.32 -1.14 -19.76
CA PHE A 227 1.67 -2.57 -19.65
C PHE A 227 1.68 -3.30 -21.00
N ARG A 228 0.97 -2.82 -22.04
CA ARG A 228 1.05 -3.38 -23.40
C ARG A 228 2.25 -2.91 -24.20
N LYS A 229 2.86 -1.77 -23.84
CA LYS A 229 4.04 -1.23 -24.55
C LYS A 229 5.36 -1.86 -24.11
N ASN A 230 5.36 -2.62 -23.02
CA ASN A 230 6.54 -3.28 -22.44
C ASN A 230 6.56 -4.82 -22.67
N LYS A 231 5.86 -5.30 -23.70
CA LYS A 231 5.99 -6.68 -24.23
C LYS A 231 6.74 -6.69 -25.52
#